data_df6f2af82f145dd44cdebae8e19ee8c3
#
_entry.id   df6f2af82f145dd44cdebae8e19ee8c3
#
_cell.length_a   1.000
_cell.length_b   1.000
_cell.length_c   1.000
_cell.angle_alpha   90.00
_cell.angle_beta   90.00
_cell.angle_gamma   90.00
#
_symmetry.space_group_name_H-M   'P 1'
#
loop_
_entity.id
_entity.type
_entity.pdbx_description
1 polymer ?
#
loop_
_entity_poly.entity_id
_entity_poly.type
_entity_poly.pdbx_seq_one_letter_code
_entity_poly.pdbx_strand_id
1 'polypeptide(L)'
;MPSPSRRAALLGLLPLLFLAACGTGTGPRAGSGSGAVGAQAVGDSTLKINTSPEQNRVRAGKVDAIAAKVPAGIRGGGELVVGITGDGIPPLSFLADDDSTVIGVESDIAQLVADVLGLKLRLDRTSWENLFLAVKSGKDHVGFSNITVTEERKDIYDFATYRVDQLAWETAKDSKITKIARPADIAGLKVSVGSGTNQEKILLDWDARNRKAGLKPVEVQYYQRPADYYLALKSGRIDVHFGPNPTSAYHAAVSGDTKIVGTVSGGGESIQGLIAAMTQKGDGLVQPVSDALNTVIENGKYAEVLKRWGLSNEAIPASQVNPPGLPRQKK
;
A
#
# COMPACT_ATOMS: atom_id res chain seq x y z
N MET A 1 -21.76 -33.71 -51.61
CA MET A 1 -22.37 -35.07 -51.70
C MET A 1 -21.33 -36.09 -51.30
N PRO A 2 -21.58 -37.11 -50.47
CA PRO A 2 -22.62 -37.19 -49.42
C PRO A 2 -22.06 -37.49 -48.00
N SER A 3 -22.83 -37.17 -46.98
CA SER A 3 -22.98 -37.84 -45.69
C SER A 3 -23.62 -39.25 -45.88
N PRO A 4 -23.86 -40.10 -44.90
CA PRO A 4 -23.82 -40.04 -43.43
C PRO A 4 -23.45 -41.37 -42.73
N SER A 5 -23.51 -41.44 -41.36
CA SER A 5 -24.25 -42.39 -40.49
C SER A 5 -23.55 -42.51 -39.13
N ARG A 6 -24.18 -42.21 -38.04
CA ARG A 6 -25.27 -42.77 -37.20
C ARG A 6 -24.82 -43.91 -36.29
N ARG A 7 -25.18 -43.70 -35.01
CA ARG A 7 -25.63 -44.66 -33.94
C ARG A 7 -24.54 -45.03 -32.94
N ALA A 8 -24.76 -45.16 -31.65
CA ALA A 8 -25.92 -44.99 -30.75
C ALA A 8 -25.42 -45.28 -29.34
N ALA A 9 -25.92 -44.54 -28.42
CA ALA A 9 -26.33 -44.74 -27.05
C ALA A 9 -26.09 -46.12 -26.37
N LEU A 10 -25.72 -46.05 -25.07
CA LEU A 10 -26.38 -46.85 -24.05
C LEU A 10 -26.14 -46.30 -22.64
N LEU A 11 -27.22 -46.19 -21.91
CA LEU A 11 -27.43 -45.83 -20.51
C LEU A 11 -26.79 -46.81 -19.54
N GLY A 12 -26.47 -46.33 -18.34
CA GLY A 12 -26.26 -47.17 -17.16
C GLY A 12 -26.45 -46.35 -15.89
N LEU A 13 -27.61 -46.55 -15.22
CA LEU A 13 -28.04 -45.97 -13.95
C LEU A 13 -27.42 -46.69 -12.74
N LEU A 14 -27.02 -45.86 -11.70
CA LEU A 14 -27.24 -45.93 -10.21
C LEU A 14 -27.03 -47.32 -9.49
N PRO A 15 -26.94 -47.37 -8.12
CA PRO A 15 -27.23 -46.38 -7.07
C PRO A 15 -26.28 -46.33 -5.84
N LEU A 16 -26.49 -45.28 -5.04
CA LEU A 16 -26.41 -45.05 -3.57
C LEU A 16 -25.86 -46.15 -2.65
N LEU A 17 -25.09 -45.67 -1.63
CA LEU A 17 -25.35 -46.04 -0.22
C LEU A 17 -24.64 -45.07 0.76
N PHE A 18 -25.41 -44.57 1.71
CA PHE A 18 -25.08 -43.82 2.92
C PHE A 18 -24.26 -44.64 3.90
N LEU A 19 -23.39 -43.98 4.68
CA LEU A 19 -23.23 -44.33 6.10
C LEU A 19 -22.66 -43.14 6.88
N ALA A 20 -23.44 -42.63 7.83
CA ALA A 20 -23.10 -41.70 8.87
C ALA A 20 -22.41 -42.43 10.02
N ALA A 21 -21.41 -41.80 10.63
CA ALA A 21 -20.98 -42.14 11.99
C ALA A 21 -20.56 -40.88 12.75
N CYS A 22 -21.33 -40.55 13.77
CA CYS A 22 -21.01 -39.59 14.84
C CYS A 22 -19.92 -40.17 15.75
N GLY A 23 -19.02 -39.32 16.17
CA GLY A 23 -18.06 -39.60 17.26
C GLY A 23 -17.65 -38.32 17.98
N THR A 24 -18.23 -38.13 19.18
CA THR A 24 -17.93 -37.09 20.15
C THR A 24 -16.60 -37.37 20.86
N GLY A 25 -15.79 -36.34 21.08
CA GLY A 25 -14.59 -36.44 21.92
C GLY A 25 -14.01 -35.06 22.26
N THR A 26 -14.28 -34.63 23.49
CA THR A 26 -13.82 -33.43 24.16
C THR A 26 -12.34 -33.44 24.51
N GLY A 27 -11.67 -32.23 24.47
CA GLY A 27 -10.45 -31.96 25.25
C GLY A 27 -9.56 -30.87 24.64
N PRO A 28 -9.25 -29.79 25.39
CA PRO A 28 -8.45 -28.68 24.88
C PRO A 28 -6.96 -28.94 25.02
N ARG A 29 -6.19 -28.66 23.98
CA ARG A 29 -4.74 -28.60 24.08
C ARG A 29 -4.23 -27.30 23.44
N ALA A 30 -3.72 -26.40 24.26
CA ALA A 30 -2.98 -25.23 23.87
C ALA A 30 -1.73 -25.67 23.08
N GLY A 31 -1.62 -25.16 21.86
CA GLY A 31 -0.46 -25.28 21.02
C GLY A 31 -0.15 -23.93 20.43
N SER A 32 0.92 -23.28 20.93
CA SER A 32 1.52 -22.08 20.38
C SER A 32 2.04 -22.40 18.96
N GLY A 33 1.29 -21.97 17.97
CA GLY A 33 1.67 -22.04 16.56
C GLY A 33 1.96 -20.64 16.06
N SER A 34 3.21 -20.34 15.81
CA SER A 34 3.72 -19.21 15.03
C SER A 34 3.07 -19.25 13.64
N GLY A 35 2.00 -18.50 13.44
CA GLY A 35 1.28 -18.43 12.19
C GLY A 35 2.05 -17.58 11.19
N ALA A 36 2.69 -18.22 10.23
CA ALA A 36 3.05 -17.58 8.97
C ALA A 36 1.74 -17.06 8.34
N VAL A 37 1.60 -15.74 8.21
CA VAL A 37 0.48 -15.11 7.50
C VAL A 37 0.66 -15.46 6.02
N GLY A 38 -0.10 -16.44 5.56
CA GLY A 38 -0.16 -16.82 4.16
C GLY A 38 -0.70 -15.65 3.33
N ALA A 39 -0.08 -15.39 2.20
CA ALA A 39 -0.56 -14.45 1.20
C ALA A 39 -1.99 -14.84 0.82
N GLN A 40 -2.99 -14.06 1.26
CA GLN A 40 -4.35 -14.19 0.76
C GLN A 40 -4.38 -13.63 -0.64
N ALA A 41 -4.68 -14.49 -1.59
CA ALA A 41 -5.01 -14.09 -2.95
C ALA A 41 -6.16 -13.07 -2.89
N VAL A 42 -5.98 -11.93 -3.56
CA VAL A 42 -7.05 -10.98 -3.85
C VAL A 42 -8.07 -11.75 -4.66
N GLY A 43 -9.30 -11.90 -4.12
CA GLY A 43 -10.37 -12.67 -4.76
C GLY A 43 -10.64 -12.20 -6.19
N ASP A 44 -11.06 -13.12 -7.01
CA ASP A 44 -11.29 -13.08 -8.46
C ASP A 44 -12.44 -12.13 -8.90
N SER A 45 -12.38 -10.87 -8.47
CA SER A 45 -13.14 -9.77 -9.04
C SER A 45 -12.15 -8.68 -9.42
N THR A 46 -11.95 -8.48 -10.72
CA THR A 46 -11.20 -7.34 -11.25
C THR A 46 -11.79 -6.06 -10.67
N LEU A 47 -11.08 -5.45 -9.73
CA LEU A 47 -11.46 -4.17 -9.13
C LEU A 47 -11.56 -3.12 -10.24
N LYS A 48 -12.78 -2.70 -10.57
CA LYS A 48 -12.98 -1.61 -11.53
C LYS A 48 -12.80 -0.28 -10.80
N ILE A 49 -11.65 0.34 -11.02
CA ILE A 49 -11.36 1.67 -10.52
C ILE A 49 -11.98 2.71 -11.45
N ASN A 50 -12.70 3.68 -10.89
CA ASN A 50 -13.13 4.87 -11.63
C ASN A 50 -11.94 5.79 -11.82
N THR A 51 -11.49 5.97 -13.07
CA THR A 51 -10.36 6.83 -13.44
C THR A 51 -10.78 8.22 -13.91
N SER A 52 -12.10 8.52 -13.97
CA SER A 52 -12.57 9.86 -14.34
C SER A 52 -12.25 10.91 -13.26
N PRO A 53 -12.15 12.20 -13.61
CA PRO A 53 -11.97 13.27 -12.63
C PRO A 53 -13.17 13.42 -11.67
N GLU A 54 -14.37 13.00 -12.10
CA GLU A 54 -15.59 13.00 -11.28
C GLU A 54 -15.61 11.79 -10.34
N GLN A 55 -15.00 11.95 -9.19
CA GLN A 55 -14.78 10.84 -8.27
C GLN A 55 -15.97 10.52 -7.36
N ASN A 56 -16.94 11.42 -7.17
CA ASN A 56 -18.03 11.24 -6.19
C ASN A 56 -17.46 10.75 -4.83
N ARG A 57 -16.49 11.49 -4.30
CA ARG A 57 -15.75 11.10 -3.09
C ARG A 57 -16.66 10.90 -1.90
N VAL A 58 -16.31 9.92 -1.07
CA VAL A 58 -16.90 9.78 0.26
C VAL A 58 -16.60 11.04 1.07
N ARG A 59 -17.61 11.59 1.75
CA ARG A 59 -17.49 12.84 2.50
C ARG A 59 -17.79 12.62 3.98
N ALA A 60 -17.14 13.41 4.82
CA ALA A 60 -17.38 13.44 6.26
C ALA A 60 -17.99 14.79 6.70
N GLY A 61 -18.57 14.81 7.90
CA GLY A 61 -19.03 16.04 8.53
C GLY A 61 -17.90 16.70 9.33
N LYS A 62 -17.93 18.02 9.44
CA LYS A 62 -17.06 18.78 10.33
C LYS A 62 -17.33 18.41 11.79
N VAL A 63 -16.23 18.29 12.57
CA VAL A 63 -16.29 18.10 14.03
C VAL A 63 -15.65 19.32 14.70
N ASP A 64 -16.49 20.19 15.27
CA ASP A 64 -16.03 21.49 15.78
C ASP A 64 -14.96 21.37 16.88
N ALA A 65 -15.08 20.38 17.76
CA ALA A 65 -14.08 20.13 18.82
C ALA A 65 -12.70 19.75 18.27
N ILE A 66 -12.63 19.09 17.10
CA ILE A 66 -11.38 18.73 16.42
C ILE A 66 -10.90 19.93 15.60
N ALA A 67 -11.77 20.57 14.85
CA ALA A 67 -11.47 21.76 14.05
C ALA A 67 -10.86 22.88 14.89
N ALA A 68 -11.31 23.05 16.15
CA ALA A 68 -10.77 24.04 17.09
C ALA A 68 -9.30 23.79 17.47
N LYS A 69 -8.82 22.54 17.36
CA LYS A 69 -7.42 22.16 17.66
C LYS A 69 -6.45 22.46 16.52
N VAL A 70 -6.96 22.73 15.31
CA VAL A 70 -6.12 23.07 14.15
C VAL A 70 -5.34 24.36 14.43
N PRO A 71 -4.03 24.44 14.14
CA PRO A 71 -3.24 25.64 14.30
C PRO A 71 -3.89 26.87 13.68
N ALA A 72 -3.88 28.00 14.40
CA ALA A 72 -4.65 29.20 14.05
C ALA A 72 -4.37 29.71 12.63
N GLY A 73 -3.12 29.64 12.17
CA GLY A 73 -2.72 30.06 10.83
C GLY A 73 -3.39 29.22 9.73
N ILE A 74 -3.42 27.89 9.88
CA ILE A 74 -4.05 26.97 8.93
C ILE A 74 -5.58 27.16 8.97
N ARG A 75 -6.15 27.22 10.17
CA ARG A 75 -7.58 27.43 10.36
C ARG A 75 -8.04 28.76 9.76
N GLY A 76 -7.28 29.84 9.96
CA GLY A 76 -7.57 31.15 9.40
C GLY A 76 -7.48 31.21 7.88
N GLY A 77 -6.61 30.41 7.28
CA GLY A 77 -6.50 30.26 5.84
C GLY A 77 -7.65 29.47 5.19
N GLY A 78 -8.42 28.69 5.97
CA GLY A 78 -9.59 27.96 5.49
C GLY A 78 -9.27 26.76 4.59
N GLU A 79 -8.00 26.47 4.32
CA GLU A 79 -7.58 25.37 3.44
C GLU A 79 -6.63 24.42 4.16
N LEU A 80 -6.76 23.11 3.91
CA LEU A 80 -5.75 22.10 4.19
C LEU A 80 -4.94 21.86 2.92
N VAL A 81 -3.70 22.36 2.91
CA VAL A 81 -2.77 22.15 1.79
C VAL A 81 -2.09 20.82 1.96
N VAL A 82 -2.33 19.93 1.04
CA VAL A 82 -1.85 18.55 1.08
C VAL A 82 -0.84 18.31 -0.03
N GLY A 83 0.41 18.06 0.35
CA GLY A 83 1.43 17.56 -0.56
C GLY A 83 1.14 16.12 -0.96
N ILE A 84 1.11 15.84 -2.26
CA ILE A 84 0.79 14.52 -2.80
C ILE A 84 1.56 14.28 -4.09
N THR A 85 2.05 13.05 -4.29
CA THR A 85 2.55 12.63 -5.60
C THR A 85 1.36 12.31 -6.51
N GLY A 86 1.50 12.53 -7.80
CA GLY A 86 0.42 12.29 -8.76
C GLY A 86 0.88 11.50 -9.99
N ASP A 87 2.10 10.96 -9.93
CA ASP A 87 2.75 10.22 -11.01
C ASP A 87 2.80 8.70 -10.75
N GLY A 88 2.06 8.23 -9.74
CA GLY A 88 1.92 6.82 -9.39
C GLY A 88 0.98 6.06 -10.32
N ILE A 89 0.61 4.88 -9.86
CA ILE A 89 -0.42 4.05 -10.49
C ILE A 89 -1.53 3.73 -9.47
N PRO A 90 -2.73 3.32 -9.92
CA PRO A 90 -3.78 2.87 -9.01
C PRO A 90 -3.26 1.81 -8.02
N PRO A 91 -3.84 1.74 -6.81
CA PRO A 91 -4.93 2.58 -6.30
C PRO A 91 -4.46 3.76 -5.42
N LEU A 92 -3.14 4.05 -5.32
CA LEU A 92 -2.58 4.98 -4.33
C LEU A 92 -2.84 6.45 -4.69
N SER A 93 -1.95 7.09 -5.45
CA SER A 93 -2.16 8.43 -5.99
C SER A 93 -1.69 8.49 -7.43
N PHE A 94 -2.55 8.92 -8.33
CA PHE A 94 -2.30 8.94 -9.77
C PHE A 94 -3.18 10.00 -10.43
N LEU A 95 -2.94 10.29 -11.71
CA LEU A 95 -3.77 11.22 -12.47
C LEU A 95 -5.02 10.52 -13.02
N ALA A 96 -6.14 11.23 -12.99
CA ALA A 96 -7.36 10.83 -13.70
C ALA A 96 -7.15 10.90 -15.23
N ASP A 97 -8.16 10.49 -15.98
CA ASP A 97 -8.14 10.47 -17.45
C ASP A 97 -7.99 11.87 -18.09
N ASP A 98 -8.10 12.95 -17.29
CA ASP A 98 -7.85 14.34 -17.70
C ASP A 98 -6.39 14.78 -17.59
N ASP A 99 -5.47 13.86 -17.20
CA ASP A 99 -4.04 14.09 -16.97
C ASP A 99 -3.70 15.24 -16.01
N SER A 100 -4.66 15.67 -15.19
CA SER A 100 -4.51 16.83 -14.30
C SER A 100 -5.04 16.59 -12.88
N THR A 101 -6.18 15.92 -12.72
CA THR A 101 -6.80 15.67 -11.44
C THR A 101 -6.13 14.50 -10.70
N VAL A 102 -5.58 14.77 -9.51
CA VAL A 102 -5.04 13.71 -8.66
C VAL A 102 -6.17 12.96 -7.97
N ILE A 103 -6.19 11.64 -8.16
CA ILE A 103 -7.16 10.71 -7.59
C ILE A 103 -6.44 9.54 -6.90
N GLY A 104 -7.20 8.72 -6.18
CA GLY A 104 -6.68 7.55 -5.47
C GLY A 104 -7.01 7.59 -3.98
N VAL A 105 -6.66 6.53 -3.26
CA VAL A 105 -6.95 6.38 -1.83
C VAL A 105 -6.32 7.49 -1.00
N GLU A 106 -5.13 7.96 -1.36
CA GLU A 106 -4.41 9.01 -0.65
C GLU A 106 -5.20 10.33 -0.66
N SER A 107 -5.71 10.74 -1.83
CA SER A 107 -6.52 11.95 -1.99
C SER A 107 -7.89 11.83 -1.33
N ASP A 108 -8.49 10.63 -1.32
CA ASP A 108 -9.81 10.40 -0.71
C ASP A 108 -9.72 10.40 0.83
N ILE A 109 -8.68 9.83 1.43
CA ILE A 109 -8.44 9.92 2.88
C ILE A 109 -8.12 11.36 3.29
N ALA A 110 -7.30 12.09 2.52
CA ALA A 110 -7.03 13.49 2.75
C ALA A 110 -8.31 14.35 2.71
N GLN A 111 -9.26 14.03 1.81
CA GLN A 111 -10.57 14.69 1.77
C GLN A 111 -11.38 14.45 3.05
N LEU A 112 -11.43 13.22 3.55
CA LEU A 112 -12.13 12.93 4.81
C LEU A 112 -11.53 13.71 5.99
N VAL A 113 -10.21 13.80 6.05
CA VAL A 113 -9.51 14.60 7.09
C VAL A 113 -9.86 16.07 6.95
N ALA A 114 -9.78 16.65 5.75
CA ALA A 114 -10.12 18.05 5.52
C ALA A 114 -11.58 18.36 5.91
N ASP A 115 -12.51 17.45 5.56
CA ASP A 115 -13.93 17.58 5.92
C ASP A 115 -14.13 17.65 7.44
N VAL A 116 -13.52 16.72 8.21
CA VAL A 116 -13.64 16.71 9.68
C VAL A 116 -13.02 17.95 10.30
N LEU A 117 -11.90 18.44 9.75
CA LEU A 117 -11.25 19.66 10.20
C LEU A 117 -12.02 20.94 9.78
N GLY A 118 -13.04 20.83 8.92
CA GLY A 118 -13.80 21.95 8.40
C GLY A 118 -12.98 22.85 7.47
N LEU A 119 -12.00 22.28 6.77
CA LEU A 119 -11.12 22.96 5.82
C LEU A 119 -11.40 22.51 4.38
N LYS A 120 -11.17 23.41 3.43
CA LYS A 120 -11.19 23.06 2.02
C LYS A 120 -9.91 22.29 1.67
N LEU A 121 -10.03 21.12 1.05
CA LEU A 121 -8.88 20.38 0.55
C LEU A 121 -8.23 21.10 -0.63
N ARG A 122 -6.92 21.32 -0.57
CA ARG A 122 -6.09 21.74 -1.71
C ARG A 122 -4.95 20.76 -1.89
N LEU A 123 -4.96 20.02 -2.99
CA LEU A 123 -3.88 19.10 -3.34
C LEU A 123 -2.75 19.87 -4.04
N ASP A 124 -1.54 19.81 -3.52
CA ASP A 124 -0.31 20.33 -4.14
C ASP A 124 0.50 19.16 -4.71
N ARG A 125 0.43 18.97 -6.03
CA ARG A 125 1.13 17.90 -6.71
C ARG A 125 2.63 18.16 -6.76
N THR A 126 3.42 17.21 -6.29
CA THR A 126 4.87 17.34 -6.20
C THR A 126 5.58 16.00 -6.45
N SER A 127 6.91 16.00 -6.61
CA SER A 127 7.70 14.76 -6.65
C SER A 127 7.91 14.20 -5.25
N TRP A 128 8.29 12.91 -5.17
CA TRP A 128 8.58 12.24 -3.90
C TRP A 128 9.60 13.01 -3.06
N GLU A 129 10.70 13.45 -3.66
CA GLU A 129 11.77 14.17 -2.97
C GLU A 129 11.30 15.56 -2.48
N ASN A 130 10.56 16.28 -3.32
CA ASN A 130 10.09 17.62 -3.00
C ASN A 130 8.98 17.62 -1.94
N LEU A 131 8.20 16.55 -1.82
CA LEU A 131 7.15 16.39 -0.81
C LEU A 131 7.70 16.62 0.62
N PHE A 132 8.82 16.00 0.94
CA PHE A 132 9.44 16.14 2.25
C PHE A 132 9.92 17.58 2.51
N LEU A 133 10.47 18.25 1.51
CA LEU A 133 10.89 19.63 1.62
C LEU A 133 9.71 20.59 1.77
N ALA A 134 8.62 20.36 1.04
CA ALA A 134 7.42 21.18 1.07
C ALA A 134 6.74 21.11 2.46
N VAL A 135 6.61 19.92 3.04
CA VAL A 135 6.07 19.75 4.41
C VAL A 135 7.02 20.33 5.44
N LYS A 136 8.35 20.10 5.31
CA LYS A 136 9.34 20.66 6.24
C LYS A 136 9.35 22.20 6.27
N SER A 137 9.12 22.83 5.13
CA SER A 137 9.08 24.30 5.02
C SER A 137 7.74 24.92 5.41
N GLY A 138 6.69 24.11 5.63
CA GLY A 138 5.33 24.58 5.87
C GLY A 138 4.60 25.07 4.59
N LYS A 139 5.18 24.89 3.40
CA LYS A 139 4.51 25.13 2.12
C LYS A 139 3.28 24.23 2.00
N ASP A 140 3.45 22.96 2.31
CA ASP A 140 2.38 21.99 2.45
C ASP A 140 2.16 21.71 3.94
N HIS A 141 0.91 21.77 4.38
CA HIS A 141 0.57 21.54 5.79
C HIS A 141 0.75 20.09 6.18
N VAL A 142 0.45 19.16 5.27
CA VAL A 142 0.52 17.73 5.50
C VAL A 142 0.81 16.99 4.20
N GLY A 143 1.55 15.88 4.28
CA GLY A 143 1.81 14.97 3.15
C GLY A 143 0.95 13.71 3.24
N PHE A 144 0.26 13.37 2.14
CA PHE A 144 -0.44 12.08 1.93
C PHE A 144 0.08 11.46 0.64
N SER A 145 0.94 10.45 0.74
CA SER A 145 1.55 9.82 -0.44
C SER A 145 2.21 8.48 -0.11
N ASN A 146 1.47 7.60 0.52
CA ASN A 146 1.99 6.28 0.94
C ASN A 146 3.29 6.40 1.77
N ILE A 147 3.32 7.34 2.70
CA ILE A 147 4.52 7.66 3.48
C ILE A 147 4.62 6.71 4.68
N THR A 148 5.63 5.85 4.68
CA THR A 148 5.91 4.93 5.78
C THR A 148 6.49 5.66 6.98
N VAL A 149 6.04 5.33 8.18
CA VAL A 149 6.66 5.77 9.43
C VAL A 149 8.04 5.12 9.57
N THR A 150 9.09 5.92 9.73
CA THR A 150 10.45 5.47 10.03
C THR A 150 11.05 6.24 11.19
N GLU A 151 11.90 5.59 12.00
CA GLU A 151 12.56 6.25 13.12
C GLU A 151 13.44 7.44 12.69
N GLU A 152 13.94 7.40 11.46
CA GLU A 152 14.77 8.47 10.90
C GLU A 152 13.92 9.68 10.47
N ARG A 153 12.74 9.43 9.85
CA ARG A 153 11.84 10.52 9.46
C ARG A 153 11.22 11.22 10.66
N LYS A 154 11.03 10.53 11.79
CA LYS A 154 10.52 11.11 13.05
C LYS A 154 11.45 12.17 13.67
N ASP A 155 12.71 12.30 13.22
CA ASP A 155 13.56 13.40 13.65
C ASP A 155 13.06 14.77 13.16
N ILE A 156 12.37 14.78 12.00
CA ILE A 156 12.02 15.99 11.25
C ILE A 156 10.51 16.18 11.14
N TYR A 157 9.74 15.09 11.20
CA TYR A 157 8.29 15.08 10.95
C TYR A 157 7.53 14.39 12.07
N ASP A 158 6.24 14.71 12.19
CA ASP A 158 5.27 13.96 12.96
C ASP A 158 4.32 13.19 12.04
N PHE A 159 3.78 12.07 12.53
CA PHE A 159 3.03 11.11 11.74
C PHE A 159 1.70 10.75 12.40
N ALA A 160 0.61 10.77 11.64
CA ALA A 160 -0.71 10.20 12.02
C ALA A 160 -1.03 9.04 11.08
N THR A 161 -1.10 7.82 11.61
CA THR A 161 -1.22 6.61 10.78
C THR A 161 -2.63 6.44 10.22
N TYR A 162 -2.74 5.86 8.99
CA TYR A 162 -4.03 5.59 8.39
C TYR A 162 -4.11 4.28 7.59
N ARG A 163 -3.02 3.54 7.41
CA ARG A 163 -3.03 2.27 6.67
C ARG A 163 -1.85 1.38 7.05
N VAL A 164 -2.02 0.08 6.92
CA VAL A 164 -0.90 -0.88 6.97
C VAL A 164 0.00 -0.68 5.75
N ASP A 165 1.32 -0.79 5.94
CA ASP A 165 2.30 -0.75 4.85
C ASP A 165 2.77 -2.17 4.50
N GLN A 166 2.38 -2.61 3.31
CA GLN A 166 2.82 -3.86 2.70
C GLN A 166 3.63 -3.56 1.43
N LEU A 167 4.75 -4.23 1.27
CA LEU A 167 5.62 -4.16 0.10
C LEU A 167 5.58 -5.50 -0.65
N ALA A 168 5.79 -5.44 -1.96
CA ALA A 168 5.79 -6.62 -2.83
C ALA A 168 7.06 -6.72 -3.67
N TRP A 169 7.48 -7.95 -3.90
CA TRP A 169 8.45 -8.35 -4.90
C TRP A 169 7.70 -8.76 -6.16
N GLU A 170 7.78 -7.94 -7.21
CA GLU A 170 7.08 -8.13 -8.47
C GLU A 170 8.08 -8.48 -9.59
N THR A 171 7.76 -9.49 -10.39
CA THR A 171 8.60 -9.96 -11.50
C THR A 171 7.77 -10.20 -12.75
N ALA A 172 8.41 -10.34 -13.91
CA ALA A 172 7.73 -10.71 -15.15
C ALA A 172 6.97 -12.05 -14.99
N LYS A 173 5.83 -12.19 -15.65
CA LYS A 173 4.94 -13.35 -15.55
C LYS A 173 5.65 -14.67 -15.84
N ASP A 174 6.51 -14.67 -16.85
CA ASP A 174 7.28 -15.82 -17.35
C ASP A 174 8.62 -16.02 -16.63
N SER A 175 8.97 -15.13 -15.67
CA SER A 175 10.19 -15.25 -14.87
C SER A 175 10.26 -16.59 -14.14
N LYS A 176 11.47 -17.16 -14.04
CA LYS A 176 11.76 -18.36 -13.25
C LYS A 176 11.77 -18.10 -11.74
N ILE A 177 11.77 -16.84 -11.32
CA ILE A 177 11.66 -16.46 -9.91
C ILE A 177 10.24 -16.74 -9.45
N THR A 178 10.07 -17.64 -8.49
CA THR A 178 8.75 -18.06 -7.97
C THR A 178 8.50 -17.65 -6.53
N LYS A 179 9.56 -17.31 -5.79
CA LYS A 179 9.47 -16.92 -4.37
C LYS A 179 10.64 -16.05 -3.95
N ILE A 180 10.34 -14.97 -3.23
CA ILE A 180 11.29 -14.14 -2.48
C ILE A 180 10.72 -13.97 -1.07
N ALA A 181 11.41 -14.52 -0.05
CA ALA A 181 10.97 -14.50 1.34
C ALA A 181 12.10 -14.14 2.33
N ARG A 182 13.35 -14.13 1.90
CA ARG A 182 14.53 -13.89 2.74
C ARG A 182 15.66 -13.27 1.92
N PRO A 183 16.66 -12.64 2.56
CA PRO A 183 17.76 -11.98 1.86
C PRO A 183 18.46 -12.83 0.81
N ALA A 184 18.72 -14.10 1.09
CA ALA A 184 19.41 -14.97 0.14
C ALA A 184 18.69 -15.15 -1.20
N ASP A 185 17.36 -14.96 -1.22
CA ASP A 185 16.54 -15.15 -2.43
C ASP A 185 16.75 -14.03 -3.47
N ILE A 186 17.31 -12.88 -3.07
CA ILE A 186 17.64 -11.77 -3.96
C ILE A 186 19.13 -11.66 -4.32
N ALA A 187 19.96 -12.62 -3.86
CA ALA A 187 21.39 -12.57 -4.11
C ALA A 187 21.72 -12.63 -5.62
N GLY A 188 22.42 -11.60 -6.11
CA GLY A 188 22.84 -11.50 -7.50
C GLY A 188 21.73 -11.09 -8.48
N LEU A 189 20.53 -10.76 -8.00
CA LEU A 189 19.46 -10.24 -8.83
C LEU A 189 19.66 -8.75 -9.10
N LYS A 190 19.10 -8.30 -10.24
CA LYS A 190 18.91 -6.88 -10.57
C LYS A 190 17.56 -6.43 -10.04
N VAL A 191 17.57 -5.63 -8.97
CA VAL A 191 16.36 -5.20 -8.28
C VAL A 191 16.13 -3.71 -8.46
N SER A 192 14.96 -3.31 -8.93
CA SER A 192 14.58 -1.90 -8.98
C SER A 192 13.87 -1.45 -7.73
N VAL A 193 14.12 -0.20 -7.33
CA VAL A 193 13.53 0.46 -6.17
C VAL A 193 13.52 1.97 -6.37
N GLY A 194 12.61 2.68 -5.70
CA GLY A 194 12.64 4.15 -5.62
C GLY A 194 13.67 4.63 -4.61
N SER A 195 14.46 5.66 -4.96
CA SER A 195 15.42 6.28 -4.04
C SER A 195 14.73 7.03 -2.88
N GLY A 196 15.33 7.03 -1.69
CA GLY A 196 14.82 7.72 -0.50
C GLY A 196 13.61 7.04 0.15
N THR A 197 13.27 5.82 -0.27
CA THR A 197 12.12 5.05 0.24
C THR A 197 12.50 4.11 1.38
N ASN A 198 11.51 3.62 2.14
CA ASN A 198 11.72 2.53 3.10
C ASN A 198 12.07 1.20 2.40
N GLN A 199 11.56 0.98 1.18
CA GLN A 199 11.91 -0.15 0.35
C GLN A 199 13.41 -0.20 0.08
N GLU A 200 14.00 0.92 -0.32
CA GLU A 200 15.44 1.01 -0.52
C GLU A 200 16.21 0.61 0.74
N LYS A 201 15.81 1.12 1.91
CA LYS A 201 16.46 0.78 3.19
C LYS A 201 16.40 -0.72 3.48
N ILE A 202 15.23 -1.35 3.28
CA ILE A 202 15.06 -2.79 3.48
C ILE A 202 15.91 -3.59 2.48
N LEU A 203 15.92 -3.18 1.21
CA LEU A 203 16.73 -3.81 0.16
C LEU A 203 18.22 -3.74 0.47
N LEU A 204 18.72 -2.59 0.89
CA LEU A 204 20.13 -2.39 1.24
C LEU A 204 20.53 -3.17 2.50
N ASP A 205 19.64 -3.31 3.49
CA ASP A 205 19.87 -4.18 4.64
C ASP A 205 19.99 -5.65 4.22
N TRP A 206 19.07 -6.10 3.35
CA TRP A 206 19.13 -7.47 2.82
C TRP A 206 20.40 -7.72 2.01
N ASP A 207 20.83 -6.76 1.18
CA ASP A 207 22.10 -6.85 0.43
C ASP A 207 23.32 -6.90 1.35
N ALA A 208 23.35 -6.07 2.40
CA ALA A 208 24.43 -6.07 3.38
C ALA A 208 24.54 -7.44 4.10
N ARG A 209 23.42 -8.05 4.42
CA ARG A 209 23.36 -9.40 5.02
C ARG A 209 23.87 -10.47 4.03
N ASN A 210 23.51 -10.37 2.75
CA ASN A 210 24.00 -11.26 1.70
C ASN A 210 25.52 -11.15 1.54
N ARG A 211 26.05 -9.92 1.47
CA ARG A 211 27.51 -9.68 1.40
C ARG A 211 28.24 -10.28 2.59
N LYS A 212 27.69 -10.09 3.80
CA LYS A 212 28.27 -10.68 5.02
C LYS A 212 28.25 -12.21 5.01
N ALA A 213 27.27 -12.81 4.36
CA ALA A 213 27.15 -14.26 4.18
C ALA A 213 27.99 -14.81 2.98
N GLY A 214 28.76 -13.96 2.28
CA GLY A 214 29.56 -14.37 1.11
C GLY A 214 28.71 -14.62 -0.15
N LEU A 215 27.45 -14.17 -0.18
CA LEU A 215 26.58 -14.30 -1.33
C LEU A 215 26.83 -13.15 -2.32
N LYS A 216 26.40 -13.34 -3.58
CA LYS A 216 26.50 -12.29 -4.60
C LYS A 216 25.71 -11.04 -4.18
N PRO A 217 26.27 -9.83 -4.33
CA PRO A 217 25.56 -8.61 -4.05
C PRO A 217 24.38 -8.42 -5.02
N VAL A 218 23.36 -7.68 -4.56
CA VAL A 218 22.25 -7.22 -5.39
C VAL A 218 22.73 -6.11 -6.30
N GLU A 219 22.30 -6.12 -7.56
CA GLU A 219 22.46 -4.98 -8.47
C GLU A 219 21.25 -4.06 -8.34
N VAL A 220 21.38 -2.99 -7.53
CA VAL A 220 20.29 -2.04 -7.28
C VAL A 220 20.16 -1.07 -8.45
N GLN A 221 18.93 -0.97 -8.99
CA GLN A 221 18.56 -0.06 -10.07
C GLN A 221 17.52 0.94 -9.57
N TYR A 222 17.75 2.24 -9.77
CA TYR A 222 16.85 3.28 -9.30
C TYR A 222 15.92 3.76 -10.41
N TYR A 223 14.62 3.62 -10.17
CA TYR A 223 13.56 4.16 -11.03
C TYR A 223 12.54 4.90 -10.18
N GLN A 224 12.13 6.09 -10.62
CA GLN A 224 11.14 6.91 -9.92
C GLN A 224 9.73 6.78 -10.53
N ARG A 225 9.64 6.44 -11.82
CA ARG A 225 8.35 6.38 -12.53
C ARG A 225 7.96 4.93 -12.86
N PRO A 226 6.68 4.58 -12.67
CA PRO A 226 6.17 3.24 -12.98
C PRO A 226 6.45 2.79 -14.43
N ALA A 227 6.23 3.65 -15.40
CA ALA A 227 6.47 3.33 -16.81
C ALA A 227 7.91 2.85 -17.07
N ASP A 228 8.89 3.45 -16.38
CA ASP A 228 10.31 3.14 -16.60
C ASP A 228 10.68 1.77 -16.02
N TYR A 229 10.26 1.48 -14.77
CA TYR A 229 10.59 0.16 -14.17
C TYR A 229 9.77 -0.99 -14.78
N TYR A 230 8.53 -0.78 -15.21
CA TYR A 230 7.79 -1.82 -15.91
C TYR A 230 8.37 -2.12 -17.30
N LEU A 231 8.84 -1.09 -18.01
CA LEU A 231 9.58 -1.29 -19.27
C LEU A 231 10.90 -2.04 -19.02
N ALA A 232 11.62 -1.71 -17.95
CA ALA A 232 12.86 -2.40 -17.58
C ALA A 232 12.60 -3.86 -17.19
N LEU A 233 11.52 -4.14 -16.46
CA LEU A 233 11.09 -5.49 -16.09
C LEU A 233 10.72 -6.32 -17.33
N LYS A 234 9.91 -5.77 -18.22
CA LYS A 234 9.49 -6.40 -19.47
C LYS A 234 10.65 -6.70 -20.41
N SER A 235 11.66 -5.82 -20.46
CA SER A 235 12.85 -5.99 -21.31
C SER A 235 13.96 -6.84 -20.68
N GLY A 236 13.78 -7.34 -19.42
CA GLY A 236 14.79 -8.10 -18.70
C GLY A 236 16.00 -7.28 -18.24
N ARG A 237 15.92 -5.94 -18.23
CA ARG A 237 16.97 -5.09 -17.65
C ARG A 237 17.02 -5.20 -16.13
N ILE A 238 15.89 -5.48 -15.50
CA ILE A 238 15.76 -5.83 -14.10
C ILE A 238 15.05 -7.18 -13.98
N ASP A 239 15.35 -7.90 -12.92
CA ASP A 239 14.74 -9.19 -12.62
C ASP A 239 13.47 -9.02 -11.77
N VAL A 240 13.48 -8.01 -10.88
CA VAL A 240 12.44 -7.78 -9.88
C VAL A 240 12.28 -6.28 -9.62
N HIS A 241 11.02 -5.83 -9.44
CA HIS A 241 10.69 -4.55 -8.84
C HIS A 241 10.29 -4.75 -7.38
N PHE A 242 10.79 -3.88 -6.48
CA PHE A 242 10.42 -3.87 -5.06
C PHE A 242 9.72 -2.55 -4.72
N GLY A 243 8.42 -2.63 -4.49
CA GLY A 243 7.57 -1.46 -4.31
C GLY A 243 6.34 -1.71 -3.44
N PRO A 244 5.41 -0.73 -3.33
CA PRO A 244 4.17 -0.90 -2.57
C PRO A 244 3.31 -2.04 -3.11
N ASN A 245 2.85 -2.93 -2.23
CA ASN A 245 2.01 -4.07 -2.62
C ASN A 245 0.72 -3.66 -3.34
N PRO A 246 -0.02 -2.59 -2.93
CA PRO A 246 -1.23 -2.19 -3.64
C PRO A 246 -1.04 -1.93 -5.13
N THR A 247 0.03 -1.21 -5.50
CA THR A 247 0.31 -0.88 -6.90
C THR A 247 0.76 -2.10 -7.68
N SER A 248 1.62 -2.94 -7.12
CA SER A 248 2.04 -4.20 -7.73
C SER A 248 0.89 -5.17 -7.92
N ALA A 249 -0.01 -5.29 -6.92
CA ALA A 249 -1.19 -6.16 -7.02
C ALA A 249 -2.16 -5.66 -8.10
N TYR A 250 -2.40 -4.36 -8.17
CA TYR A 250 -3.22 -3.77 -9.21
C TYR A 250 -2.62 -3.99 -10.60
N HIS A 251 -1.33 -3.69 -10.78
CA HIS A 251 -0.64 -3.88 -12.05
C HIS A 251 -0.69 -5.33 -12.51
N ALA A 252 -0.33 -6.28 -11.66
CA ALA A 252 -0.37 -7.70 -11.98
C ALA A 252 -1.78 -8.19 -12.38
N ALA A 253 -2.84 -7.65 -11.74
CA ALA A 253 -4.21 -8.00 -12.05
C ALA A 253 -4.71 -7.42 -13.38
N VAL A 254 -4.29 -6.19 -13.73
CA VAL A 254 -4.77 -5.48 -14.92
C VAL A 254 -3.94 -5.78 -16.17
N SER A 255 -2.60 -5.74 -16.07
CA SER A 255 -1.71 -6.01 -17.20
C SER A 255 -1.56 -7.50 -17.50
N GLY A 256 -1.58 -8.34 -16.45
CA GLY A 256 -1.42 -9.79 -16.57
C GLY A 256 -0.02 -10.24 -17.01
N ASP A 257 0.93 -9.32 -17.21
CA ASP A 257 2.30 -9.59 -17.68
C ASP A 257 3.34 -9.66 -16.54
N THR A 258 2.91 -9.46 -15.30
CA THR A 258 3.71 -9.61 -14.09
C THR A 258 3.08 -10.54 -13.07
N LYS A 259 3.82 -10.87 -12.01
CA LYS A 259 3.35 -11.63 -10.84
C LYS A 259 4.09 -11.19 -9.58
N ILE A 260 3.40 -11.27 -8.43
CA ILE A 260 4.01 -11.09 -7.12
C ILE A 260 4.62 -12.43 -6.66
N VAL A 261 5.87 -12.38 -6.22
CA VAL A 261 6.64 -13.55 -5.77
C VAL A 261 7.01 -13.50 -4.29
N GLY A 262 6.54 -12.49 -3.58
CA GLY A 262 6.69 -12.35 -2.13
C GLY A 262 6.23 -10.99 -1.64
N THR A 263 5.94 -10.90 -0.36
CA THR A 263 5.58 -9.65 0.32
C THR A 263 6.36 -9.52 1.63
N VAL A 264 6.62 -8.28 2.02
CA VAL A 264 7.26 -7.96 3.30
C VAL A 264 6.60 -6.72 3.91
N SER A 265 6.68 -6.59 5.24
CA SER A 265 6.22 -5.38 5.92
C SER A 265 7.08 -4.17 5.55
N GLY A 266 6.47 -3.01 5.34
CA GLY A 266 7.19 -1.74 5.17
C GLY A 266 7.97 -1.28 6.40
N GLY A 267 7.72 -1.89 7.57
CA GLY A 267 8.49 -1.74 8.81
C GLY A 267 9.69 -2.70 8.91
N GLY A 268 9.96 -3.50 7.87
CA GLY A 268 10.96 -4.54 7.89
C GLY A 268 10.49 -5.82 8.59
N GLU A 269 11.43 -6.65 9.03
CA GLU A 269 11.10 -7.99 9.58
C GLU A 269 10.59 -7.92 11.04
N SER A 270 10.86 -6.84 11.77
CA SER A 270 10.63 -6.77 13.23
C SER A 270 9.30 -6.13 13.63
N ILE A 271 8.70 -5.32 12.78
CA ILE A 271 7.45 -4.62 13.08
C ILE A 271 6.54 -4.55 11.85
N GLN A 272 5.25 -4.35 12.10
CA GLN A 272 4.31 -3.99 11.04
C GLN A 272 4.56 -2.55 10.62
N GLY A 273 4.85 -2.32 9.33
CA GLY A 273 4.92 -0.99 8.76
C GLY A 273 3.55 -0.31 8.71
N LEU A 274 3.55 1.00 8.90
CA LEU A 274 2.34 1.82 8.87
C LEU A 274 2.54 3.01 7.94
N ILE A 275 1.54 3.27 7.12
CA ILE A 275 1.43 4.46 6.28
C ILE A 275 0.77 5.57 7.09
N ALA A 276 1.28 6.79 6.96
CA ALA A 276 0.85 7.92 7.76
C ALA A 276 0.78 9.24 6.98
N ALA A 277 -0.12 10.10 7.42
CA ALA A 277 -0.09 11.53 7.13
C ALA A 277 1.13 12.13 7.84
N MET A 278 1.94 12.87 7.11
CA MET A 278 3.19 13.47 7.59
C MET A 278 3.03 14.97 7.74
N THR A 279 3.24 15.51 8.95
CA THR A 279 3.25 16.96 9.23
C THR A 279 4.64 17.45 9.59
N GLN A 280 4.85 18.76 9.60
CA GLN A 280 6.06 19.33 10.15
C GLN A 280 6.13 19.02 11.65
N LYS A 281 7.30 18.63 12.14
CA LYS A 281 7.48 18.25 13.55
C LYS A 281 7.16 19.42 14.48
N GLY A 282 6.26 19.16 15.42
CA GLY A 282 5.92 20.12 16.49
C GLY A 282 5.04 21.29 16.04
N ASP A 283 4.47 21.27 14.83
CA ASP A 283 3.58 22.35 14.33
C ASP A 283 2.18 22.31 14.95
N GLY A 284 1.85 21.25 15.70
CA GLY A 284 0.56 21.07 16.36
C GLY A 284 -0.55 20.47 15.47
N LEU A 285 -0.28 20.18 14.20
CA LEU A 285 -1.29 19.68 13.26
C LEU A 285 -1.50 18.15 13.36
N VAL A 286 -0.47 17.40 13.77
CA VAL A 286 -0.54 15.92 13.76
C VAL A 286 -1.67 15.37 14.62
N GLN A 287 -1.95 15.96 15.78
CA GLN A 287 -3.00 15.47 16.68
C GLN A 287 -4.41 15.69 16.10
N PRO A 288 -4.81 16.90 15.62
CA PRO A 288 -6.09 17.07 14.94
C PRO A 288 -6.24 16.20 13.69
N VAL A 289 -5.17 15.91 12.95
CA VAL A 289 -5.20 14.96 11.82
C VAL A 289 -5.48 13.54 12.31
N SER A 290 -4.81 13.08 13.38
CA SER A 290 -5.08 11.76 13.98
C SER A 290 -6.49 11.65 14.55
N ASP A 291 -6.99 12.70 15.23
CA ASP A 291 -8.36 12.74 15.76
C ASP A 291 -9.39 12.67 14.62
N ALA A 292 -9.14 13.38 13.50
CA ALA A 292 -9.97 13.32 12.30
C ALA A 292 -9.98 11.92 11.67
N LEU A 293 -8.82 11.28 11.56
CA LEU A 293 -8.71 9.90 11.06
C LEU A 293 -9.48 8.93 11.96
N ASN A 294 -9.36 9.05 13.29
CA ASN A 294 -10.11 8.20 14.21
C ASN A 294 -11.62 8.40 14.08
N THR A 295 -12.10 9.64 13.92
CA THR A 295 -13.50 9.94 13.66
C THR A 295 -14.03 9.21 12.44
N VAL A 296 -13.28 9.21 11.32
CA VAL A 296 -13.72 8.57 10.07
C VAL A 296 -13.53 7.04 10.09
N ILE A 297 -12.64 6.53 10.92
CA ILE A 297 -12.52 5.09 11.20
C ILE A 297 -13.76 4.62 11.99
N GLU A 298 -14.11 5.31 13.07
CA GLU A 298 -15.23 4.96 13.94
C GLU A 298 -16.59 5.03 13.24
N ASN A 299 -16.81 6.03 12.37
CA ASN A 299 -18.08 6.20 11.66
C ASN A 299 -18.18 5.41 10.35
N GLY A 300 -17.15 4.62 9.99
CA GLY A 300 -17.12 3.74 8.82
C GLY A 300 -16.75 4.40 7.49
N LYS A 301 -16.62 5.72 7.40
CA LYS A 301 -16.28 6.44 6.15
C LYS A 301 -14.90 6.06 5.61
N TYR A 302 -13.95 5.85 6.49
CA TYR A 302 -12.64 5.32 6.15
C TYR A 302 -12.73 3.92 5.50
N ALA A 303 -13.53 3.02 6.06
CA ALA A 303 -13.72 1.68 5.49
C ALA A 303 -14.40 1.73 4.10
N GLU A 304 -15.34 2.68 3.87
CA GLU A 304 -15.94 2.92 2.55
C GLU A 304 -14.87 3.32 1.53
N VAL A 305 -13.94 4.21 1.90
CA VAL A 305 -12.82 4.64 1.04
C VAL A 305 -11.89 3.47 0.74
N LEU A 306 -11.45 2.72 1.74
CA LEU A 306 -10.56 1.56 1.50
C LEU A 306 -11.21 0.51 0.60
N LYS A 307 -12.49 0.20 0.82
CA LYS A 307 -13.25 -0.73 -0.02
C LYS A 307 -13.32 -0.26 -1.48
N ARG A 308 -13.56 1.03 -1.69
CA ARG A 308 -13.60 1.65 -3.03
C ARG A 308 -12.31 1.41 -3.82
N TRP A 309 -11.17 1.46 -3.14
CA TRP A 309 -9.84 1.31 -3.74
C TRP A 309 -9.26 -0.11 -3.61
N GLY A 310 -10.04 -1.09 -3.09
CA GLY A 310 -9.60 -2.48 -2.94
C GLY A 310 -8.58 -2.71 -1.84
N LEU A 311 -8.50 -1.82 -0.86
CA LEU A 311 -7.49 -1.80 0.21
C LEU A 311 -8.05 -2.16 1.59
N SER A 312 -9.22 -2.83 1.67
CA SER A 312 -9.82 -3.21 2.95
C SER A 312 -8.90 -4.06 3.84
N ASN A 313 -7.98 -4.82 3.23
CA ASN A 313 -6.97 -5.63 3.93
C ASN A 313 -5.84 -4.82 4.57
N GLU A 314 -5.72 -3.52 4.22
CA GLU A 314 -4.73 -2.62 4.80
C GLU A 314 -5.34 -1.69 5.87
N ALA A 315 -6.59 -1.94 6.27
CA ALA A 315 -7.26 -1.17 7.31
C ALA A 315 -6.54 -1.29 8.66
N ILE A 316 -6.51 -0.18 9.39
CA ILE A 316 -6.06 -0.13 10.79
C ILE A 316 -7.24 0.17 11.71
N PRO A 317 -7.21 -0.34 12.96
CA PRO A 317 -8.31 -0.12 13.90
C PRO A 317 -8.36 1.30 14.48
N ALA A 318 -7.23 2.01 14.48
CA ALA A 318 -7.13 3.37 14.98
C ALA A 318 -5.88 4.07 14.42
N SER A 319 -5.97 5.39 14.20
CA SER A 319 -4.82 6.24 13.93
C SER A 319 -3.97 6.43 15.17
N GLN A 320 -2.67 6.33 15.03
CA GLN A 320 -1.67 6.53 16.08
C GLN A 320 -0.73 7.68 15.71
N VAL A 321 -0.37 8.49 16.70
CA VAL A 321 0.62 9.54 16.53
C VAL A 321 2.01 8.98 16.84
N ASN A 322 2.93 9.11 15.88
CA ASN A 322 4.34 8.71 16.01
C ASN A 322 4.59 7.29 16.57
N PRO A 323 3.89 6.25 16.10
CA PRO A 323 4.16 4.89 16.56
C PRO A 323 5.58 4.45 16.19
N PRO A 324 6.06 3.32 16.72
CA PRO A 324 7.31 2.71 16.24
C PRO A 324 7.30 2.53 14.72
N GLY A 325 8.35 2.95 14.06
CA GLY A 325 8.51 2.86 12.61
C GLY A 325 9.71 2.00 12.19
N LEU A 326 9.97 1.89 10.88
CA LEU A 326 11.15 1.19 10.36
C LEU A 326 12.39 1.63 11.14
N PRO A 327 13.10 0.70 11.81
CA PRO A 327 14.27 1.02 12.61
C PRO A 327 15.37 1.70 11.80
N ARG A 328 16.21 2.48 12.48
CA ARG A 328 17.43 3.03 11.87
C ARG A 328 18.35 1.90 11.46
N GLN A 329 18.97 2.03 10.30
CA GLN A 329 20.04 1.12 9.93
C GLN A 329 21.21 1.31 10.89
N LYS A 330 21.71 0.19 11.42
CA LYS A 330 22.97 0.21 12.21
C LYS A 330 24.11 0.56 11.25
N LYS A 331 24.79 1.64 11.56
CA LYS A 331 26.04 2.02 10.85
C LYS A 331 27.13 0.99 11.04
#